data_a2744a3b3e25eedcd189bc3ce573cd09
#
_entry.id   a2744a3b3e25eedcd189bc3ce573cd09
#
_cell.length_a   1.000
_cell.length_b   1.000
_cell.length_c   1.000
_cell.angle_alpha   90.00
_cell.angle_beta   90.00
_cell.angle_gamma   90.00
#
_symmetry.space_group_name_H-M   'P 1'
#
loop_
_entity.id
_entity.type
_entity.pdbx_description
1 polymer ?
#
loop_
_entity_poly.entity_id
_entity_poly.type
_entity_poly.pdbx_seq_one_letter_code
_entity_poly.pdbx_strand_id
1 'polypeptide(L)'
;MTLSCFVNALIDNNINISDVPKEMDLILDGGAFNGIYMIGGLLYIKELERREKIIIKRISGCSIGSVIGMFYILDKLDIALGICKSSYKLLRTKRKLKHIINADILRDNISECDISNISNRFYITFFDPLKGKQIVKKTYKNREDLINTIMKTIHIPYLSDGSTTHKDGSIDGAFPYIFKKRYKDRKILFFNLQSFDKIKK
;
A
#
# COMPACT_ATOMS: atom_id res chain seq x y z
N MET A 1 11.29 3.02 -23.82
CA MET A 1 10.29 1.99 -23.46
C MET A 1 9.59 2.45 -22.20
N THR A 2 8.27 2.54 -22.21
CA THR A 2 7.50 2.87 -21.01
C THR A 2 7.44 1.66 -20.08
N LEU A 3 7.24 1.89 -18.77
CA LEU A 3 7.11 0.80 -17.78
C LEU A 3 5.97 -0.16 -18.14
N SER A 4 4.88 0.36 -18.71
CA SER A 4 3.75 -0.44 -19.21
C SER A 4 4.15 -1.37 -20.35
N CYS A 5 4.93 -0.90 -21.34
CA CYS A 5 5.43 -1.76 -22.42
C CYS A 5 6.32 -2.89 -21.90
N PHE A 6 7.15 -2.61 -20.89
CA PHE A 6 8.01 -3.62 -20.27
C PHE A 6 7.19 -4.68 -19.53
N VAL A 7 6.19 -4.26 -18.76
CA VAL A 7 5.27 -5.17 -18.04
C VAL A 7 4.52 -6.07 -19.02
N ASN A 8 3.99 -5.52 -20.11
CA ASN A 8 3.29 -6.30 -21.14
C ASN A 8 4.22 -7.35 -21.77
N ALA A 9 5.44 -6.97 -22.15
CA ALA A 9 6.41 -7.88 -22.70
C ALA A 9 6.80 -9.02 -21.73
N LEU A 10 6.93 -8.72 -20.42
CA LEU A 10 7.16 -9.74 -19.41
C LEU A 10 6.01 -10.75 -19.32
N ILE A 11 4.77 -10.27 -19.39
CA ILE A 11 3.60 -11.14 -19.34
C ILE A 11 3.52 -12.00 -20.60
N ASP A 12 3.69 -11.42 -21.78
CA ASP A 12 3.57 -12.12 -23.05
C ASP A 12 4.63 -13.23 -23.23
N ASN A 13 5.83 -13.02 -22.65
CA ASN A 13 6.95 -13.97 -22.80
C ASN A 13 7.02 -15.06 -21.72
N ASN A 14 6.36 -14.91 -20.57
CA ASN A 14 6.64 -15.76 -19.40
C ASN A 14 5.44 -16.55 -18.87
N ILE A 15 4.26 -16.49 -19.48
CA ILE A 15 3.10 -17.02 -18.77
C ILE A 15 2.47 -18.22 -19.48
N ASN A 16 2.87 -19.39 -19.01
CA ASN A 16 1.99 -20.57 -18.95
C ASN A 16 1.13 -20.44 -17.66
N ILE A 17 0.01 -19.68 -17.75
CA ILE A 17 -0.76 -19.23 -16.55
C ILE A 17 -1.78 -20.28 -16.08
N SER A 18 -1.74 -21.52 -16.59
CA SER A 18 -2.68 -22.57 -16.22
C SER A 18 -2.77 -22.84 -14.71
N ASP A 19 -1.70 -22.55 -13.96
CA ASP A 19 -1.58 -22.87 -12.52
C ASP A 19 -1.75 -21.68 -11.57
N VAL A 20 -2.05 -20.46 -12.07
CA VAL A 20 -2.23 -19.30 -11.21
C VAL A 20 -3.65 -19.30 -10.62
N PRO A 21 -3.80 -19.28 -9.29
CA PRO A 21 -5.13 -19.24 -8.68
C PRO A 21 -5.85 -17.96 -9.07
N LYS A 22 -7.13 -18.06 -9.46
CA LYS A 22 -7.96 -16.91 -9.86
C LYS A 22 -8.14 -15.88 -8.74
N GLU A 23 -8.18 -16.31 -7.48
CA GLU A 23 -8.37 -15.42 -6.34
C GLU A 23 -7.14 -15.35 -5.43
N MET A 24 -6.73 -14.12 -5.08
CA MET A 24 -5.58 -13.86 -4.22
C MET A 24 -5.90 -12.79 -3.17
N ASP A 25 -5.21 -12.87 -2.04
CA ASP A 25 -5.11 -11.79 -1.07
C ASP A 25 -3.72 -11.16 -1.17
N LEU A 26 -3.65 -9.84 -1.09
CA LEU A 26 -2.44 -9.06 -1.25
C LEU A 26 -2.02 -8.46 0.09
N ILE A 27 -0.75 -8.60 0.46
CA ILE A 27 -0.18 -7.99 1.65
C ILE A 27 0.97 -7.08 1.22
N LEU A 28 0.89 -5.81 1.62
CA LEU A 28 1.82 -4.76 1.26
C LEU A 28 2.55 -4.28 2.53
N ASP A 29 3.84 -4.57 2.61
CA ASP A 29 4.66 -4.19 3.74
C ASP A 29 4.91 -2.68 3.80
N GLY A 30 5.30 -2.20 4.98
CA GLY A 30 5.94 -0.90 5.15
C GLY A 30 7.35 -0.91 4.56
N GLY A 31 7.97 0.24 4.45
CA GLY A 31 9.33 0.33 3.94
C GLY A 31 9.68 1.73 3.46
N ALA A 32 8.97 2.72 3.97
CA ALA A 32 9.18 4.15 3.74
C ALA A 32 9.50 4.46 2.26
N PHE A 33 10.78 4.62 1.93
CA PHE A 33 11.23 5.07 0.62
C PHE A 33 11.34 3.95 -0.43
N ASN A 34 11.21 2.70 -0.03
CA ASN A 34 11.31 1.54 -0.92
C ASN A 34 9.99 1.23 -1.66
N GLY A 35 8.93 2.00 -1.42
CA GLY A 35 7.63 1.82 -2.07
C GLY A 35 7.66 1.78 -3.60
N ILE A 36 8.66 2.42 -4.23
CA ILE A 36 8.80 2.41 -5.69
C ILE A 36 8.98 1.00 -6.26
N TYR A 37 9.66 0.10 -5.55
CA TYR A 37 9.83 -1.30 -5.98
C TYR A 37 8.52 -2.07 -5.91
N MET A 38 7.71 -1.79 -4.88
CA MET A 38 6.37 -2.36 -4.74
C MET A 38 5.48 -1.97 -5.92
N ILE A 39 5.53 -0.71 -6.36
CA ILE A 39 4.72 -0.21 -7.49
C ILE A 39 5.02 -0.99 -8.77
N GLY A 40 6.29 -1.31 -9.05
CA GLY A 40 6.66 -2.11 -10.21
C GLY A 40 5.98 -3.48 -10.21
N GLY A 41 6.01 -4.19 -9.10
CA GLY A 41 5.30 -5.47 -8.95
C GLY A 41 3.78 -5.33 -9.02
N LEU A 42 3.22 -4.26 -8.45
CA LEU A 42 1.77 -4.03 -8.48
C LEU A 42 1.25 -3.67 -9.88
N LEU A 43 2.03 -3.00 -10.71
CA LEU A 43 1.68 -2.78 -12.11
C LEU A 43 1.57 -4.11 -12.87
N TYR A 44 2.49 -5.06 -12.61
CA TYR A 44 2.41 -6.41 -13.16
C TYR A 44 1.15 -7.14 -12.69
N ILE A 45 0.85 -7.11 -11.40
CA ILE A 45 -0.37 -7.72 -10.82
C ILE A 45 -1.62 -7.08 -11.40
N LYS A 46 -1.64 -5.75 -11.56
CA LYS A 46 -2.78 -5.02 -12.15
C LYS A 46 -3.03 -5.43 -13.59
N GLU A 47 -1.98 -5.62 -14.37
CA GLU A 47 -2.12 -6.11 -15.75
C GLU A 47 -2.63 -7.55 -15.80
N LEU A 48 -2.22 -8.42 -14.85
CA LEU A 48 -2.80 -9.76 -14.71
C LEU A 48 -4.30 -9.71 -14.36
N GLU A 49 -4.74 -8.76 -13.51
CA GLU A 49 -6.17 -8.54 -13.26
C GLU A 49 -6.91 -8.09 -14.51
N ARG A 50 -6.34 -7.15 -15.30
CA ARG A 50 -6.95 -6.68 -16.57
C ARG A 50 -7.09 -7.79 -17.61
N ARG A 51 -6.17 -8.77 -17.59
CA ARG A 51 -6.22 -9.96 -18.44
C ARG A 51 -7.05 -11.11 -17.85
N GLU A 52 -7.78 -10.86 -16.77
CA GLU A 52 -8.65 -11.85 -16.08
C GLU A 52 -7.91 -13.12 -15.62
N LYS A 53 -6.60 -13.00 -15.35
CA LYS A 53 -5.79 -14.14 -14.89
C LYS A 53 -5.88 -14.32 -13.38
N ILE A 54 -5.99 -13.22 -12.64
CA ILE A 54 -6.11 -13.20 -11.18
C ILE A 54 -7.16 -12.17 -10.75
N ILE A 55 -7.65 -12.33 -9.51
CA ILE A 55 -8.57 -11.40 -8.86
C ILE A 55 -8.04 -11.12 -7.46
N ILE A 56 -7.70 -9.89 -7.16
CA ILE A 56 -7.30 -9.49 -5.80
C ILE A 56 -8.56 -9.20 -4.98
N LYS A 57 -8.84 -10.04 -3.98
CA LYS A 57 -10.04 -9.95 -3.14
C LYS A 57 -9.85 -9.04 -1.93
N ARG A 58 -8.73 -9.19 -1.22
CA ARG A 58 -8.43 -8.40 -0.03
C ARG A 58 -7.00 -7.87 -0.13
N ILE A 59 -6.82 -6.66 0.39
CA ILE A 59 -5.52 -6.01 0.47
C ILE A 59 -5.26 -5.61 1.91
N SER A 60 -4.08 -5.89 2.42
CA SER A 60 -3.58 -5.39 3.69
C SER A 60 -2.38 -4.50 3.45
N GLY A 61 -2.32 -3.36 4.12
CA GLY A 61 -1.18 -2.45 4.02
C GLY A 61 -0.84 -1.79 5.35
N CYS A 62 0.44 -1.44 5.52
CA CYS A 62 0.90 -0.54 6.58
C CYS A 62 1.83 0.51 5.99
N SER A 63 1.94 1.66 6.66
CA SER A 63 2.85 2.73 6.23
C SER A 63 2.71 3.05 4.74
N ILE A 64 3.82 3.13 3.99
CA ILE A 64 3.79 3.38 2.54
C ILE A 64 2.99 2.32 1.78
N GLY A 65 2.96 1.07 2.25
CA GLY A 65 2.15 0.00 1.65
C GLY A 65 0.65 0.28 1.69
N SER A 66 0.16 1.02 2.70
CA SER A 66 -1.24 1.44 2.75
C SER A 66 -1.56 2.53 1.73
N VAL A 67 -0.65 3.49 1.52
CA VAL A 67 -0.80 4.52 0.49
C VAL A 67 -0.84 3.91 -0.90
N ILE A 68 0.14 3.05 -1.20
CA ILE A 68 0.23 2.38 -2.49
C ILE A 68 -0.96 1.43 -2.72
N GLY A 69 -1.36 0.67 -1.69
CA GLY A 69 -2.51 -0.23 -1.75
C GLY A 69 -3.83 0.50 -2.02
N MET A 70 -4.02 1.69 -1.45
CA MET A 70 -5.15 2.54 -1.77
C MET A 70 -5.15 2.95 -3.25
N PHE A 71 -4.03 3.47 -3.76
CA PHE A 71 -3.93 3.87 -5.17
C PHE A 71 -4.02 2.68 -6.13
N TYR A 72 -3.60 1.48 -5.71
CA TYR A 72 -3.83 0.25 -6.45
C TYR A 72 -5.32 -0.07 -6.61
N ILE A 73 -6.12 0.05 -5.52
CA ILE A 73 -7.57 -0.17 -5.55
C ILE A 73 -8.26 0.84 -6.47
N LEU A 74 -7.81 2.10 -6.46
CA LEU A 74 -8.36 3.19 -7.25
C LEU A 74 -7.87 3.21 -8.72
N ASP A 75 -7.01 2.28 -9.11
CA ASP A 75 -6.37 2.26 -10.44
C ASP A 75 -5.55 3.53 -10.77
N LYS A 76 -4.89 4.09 -9.75
CA LYS A 76 -4.12 5.35 -9.80
C LYS A 76 -2.66 5.14 -9.34
N LEU A 77 -2.02 4.04 -9.75
CA LEU A 77 -0.63 3.74 -9.34
C LEU A 77 0.41 4.75 -9.85
N ASP A 78 0.11 5.50 -10.91
CA ASP A 78 0.91 6.61 -11.41
C ASP A 78 1.06 7.72 -10.36
N ILE A 79 0.00 8.04 -9.62
CA ILE A 79 0.03 9.00 -8.51
C ILE A 79 0.92 8.48 -7.39
N ALA A 80 0.77 7.20 -6.99
CA ALA A 80 1.64 6.58 -6.01
C ALA A 80 3.12 6.64 -6.43
N LEU A 81 3.41 6.43 -7.73
CA LEU A 81 4.76 6.54 -8.28
C LEU A 81 5.31 7.96 -8.15
N GLY A 82 4.49 8.97 -8.42
CA GLY A 82 4.83 10.39 -8.24
C GLY A 82 5.18 10.72 -6.79
N ILE A 83 4.37 10.24 -5.84
CA ILE A 83 4.61 10.37 -4.39
C ILE A 83 5.95 9.72 -4.00
N CYS A 84 6.21 8.48 -4.41
CA CYS A 84 7.45 7.78 -4.09
C CYS A 84 8.69 8.47 -4.66
N LYS A 85 8.63 8.96 -5.91
CA LYS A 85 9.73 9.75 -6.54
C LYS A 85 9.98 11.04 -5.77
N SER A 86 8.95 11.74 -5.35
CA SER A 86 9.06 12.96 -4.55
C SER A 86 9.64 12.69 -3.17
N SER A 87 9.23 11.59 -2.52
CA SER A 87 9.76 11.13 -1.24
C SER A 87 11.27 10.88 -1.30
N TYR A 88 11.74 10.23 -2.35
CA TYR A 88 13.16 9.96 -2.54
C TYR A 88 14.00 11.25 -2.72
N LYS A 89 13.49 12.22 -3.46
CA LYS A 89 14.15 13.54 -3.60
C LYS A 89 14.24 14.27 -2.26
N LEU A 90 13.24 14.13 -1.42
CA LEU A 90 13.14 14.84 -0.14
C LEU A 90 14.13 14.32 0.91
N LEU A 91 14.46 13.03 0.90
CA LEU A 91 15.55 12.47 1.73
C LEU A 91 16.85 13.26 1.61
N ARG A 92 17.14 13.74 0.39
CA ARG A 92 18.36 14.53 0.12
C ARG A 92 18.29 15.97 0.66
N THR A 93 17.09 16.50 0.94
CA THR A 93 16.89 17.91 1.31
C THR A 93 16.53 18.12 2.78
N LYS A 94 16.55 17.07 3.63
CA LYS A 94 16.20 17.10 5.07
C LYS A 94 14.81 17.71 5.37
N ARG A 95 13.87 17.69 4.43
CA ARG A 95 12.51 18.19 4.65
C ARG A 95 11.63 17.09 5.28
N LYS A 96 10.56 17.50 5.98
CA LYS A 96 9.62 16.58 6.65
C LYS A 96 8.69 15.88 5.64
N LEU A 97 8.31 14.65 5.92
CA LEU A 97 7.44 13.83 5.04
C LEU A 97 6.07 14.46 4.77
N LYS A 98 5.54 15.30 5.69
CA LYS A 98 4.25 16.00 5.53
C LYS A 98 4.16 16.85 4.26
N HIS A 99 5.28 17.23 3.66
CA HIS A 99 5.31 17.99 2.42
C HIS A 99 5.11 17.12 1.17
N ILE A 100 5.08 15.79 1.32
CA ILE A 100 4.95 14.86 0.20
C ILE A 100 3.66 14.08 0.27
N ILE A 101 3.36 13.51 1.46
CA ILE A 101 2.12 12.76 1.70
C ILE A 101 1.35 13.57 2.74
N ASN A 102 0.35 14.28 2.28
CA ASN A 102 -0.57 15.06 3.09
C ASN A 102 -2.01 14.66 2.81
N ALA A 103 -2.92 15.08 3.67
CA ALA A 103 -4.33 14.76 3.53
C ALA A 103 -4.95 15.34 2.25
N ASP A 104 -4.42 16.44 1.72
CA ASP A 104 -5.00 17.11 0.54
C ASP A 104 -4.75 16.28 -0.72
N ILE A 105 -3.54 15.75 -0.93
CA ILE A 105 -3.26 14.80 -2.02
C ILE A 105 -4.21 13.60 -1.97
N LEU A 106 -4.53 13.11 -0.77
CA LEU A 106 -5.46 12.00 -0.62
C LEU A 106 -6.89 12.42 -0.95
N ARG A 107 -7.33 13.61 -0.49
CA ARG A 107 -8.67 14.17 -0.78
C ARG A 107 -8.91 14.39 -2.26
N ASP A 108 -7.91 14.89 -2.97
CA ASP A 108 -8.00 15.14 -4.41
C ASP A 108 -8.17 13.85 -5.23
N ASN A 109 -7.81 12.72 -4.65
CA ASN A 109 -7.77 11.44 -5.36
C ASN A 109 -8.77 10.40 -4.90
N ILE A 110 -9.38 10.56 -3.73
CA ILE A 110 -10.38 9.66 -3.15
C ILE A 110 -11.74 10.35 -3.21
N SER A 111 -12.73 9.72 -3.80
CA SER A 111 -14.12 10.17 -3.78
C SER A 111 -14.92 9.48 -2.66
N GLU A 112 -16.09 10.03 -2.29
CA GLU A 112 -17.00 9.33 -1.35
C GLU A 112 -17.53 8.01 -1.94
N CYS A 113 -17.70 7.93 -3.25
CA CYS A 113 -18.15 6.70 -3.94
C CYS A 113 -17.14 5.54 -3.80
N ASP A 114 -15.86 5.84 -3.61
CA ASP A 114 -14.81 4.81 -3.48
C ASP A 114 -14.90 4.05 -2.17
N ILE A 115 -15.51 4.65 -1.13
CA ILE A 115 -15.52 4.11 0.24
C ILE A 115 -16.23 2.76 0.31
N SER A 116 -17.32 2.57 -0.43
CA SER A 116 -18.04 1.31 -0.49
C SER A 116 -17.18 0.17 -1.05
N ASN A 117 -16.39 0.45 -2.08
CA ASN A 117 -15.50 -0.51 -2.74
C ASN A 117 -14.24 -0.83 -1.90
N ILE A 118 -13.82 0.13 -1.06
CA ILE A 118 -12.64 0.02 -0.21
C ILE A 118 -12.96 -0.70 1.10
N SER A 119 -14.12 -0.42 1.71
CA SER A 119 -14.55 -1.01 2.98
C SER A 119 -14.65 -2.54 2.91
N ASN A 120 -14.16 -3.21 3.95
CA ASN A 120 -14.03 -4.66 4.07
C ASN A 120 -13.10 -5.35 3.06
N ARG A 121 -12.57 -4.62 2.09
CA ARG A 121 -11.59 -5.10 1.13
C ARG A 121 -10.16 -4.64 1.48
N PHE A 122 -10.02 -3.44 2.03
CA PHE A 122 -8.75 -2.85 2.39
C PHE A 122 -8.55 -2.80 3.92
N TYR A 123 -7.47 -3.40 4.40
CA TYR A 123 -7.10 -3.53 5.80
C TYR A 123 -5.86 -2.67 6.06
N ILE A 124 -6.03 -1.60 6.83
CA ILE A 124 -4.93 -0.70 7.20
C ILE A 124 -4.56 -0.93 8.66
N THR A 125 -3.26 -1.01 8.94
CA THR A 125 -2.75 -1.17 10.29
C THR A 125 -2.02 0.08 10.77
N PHE A 126 -2.22 0.42 12.02
CA PHE A 126 -1.45 1.42 12.75
C PHE A 126 -1.25 0.96 14.19
N PHE A 127 -0.28 1.52 14.91
CA PHE A 127 -0.01 1.16 16.29
C PHE A 127 -0.59 2.20 17.23
N ASP A 128 -1.22 1.73 18.31
CA ASP A 128 -1.73 2.54 19.42
C ASP A 128 -0.80 2.36 20.64
N PRO A 129 0.12 3.29 20.92
CA PRO A 129 1.08 3.16 22.01
C PRO A 129 0.42 3.11 23.38
N LEU A 130 -0.70 3.82 23.58
CA LEU A 130 -1.42 3.83 24.85
C LEU A 130 -2.02 2.48 25.20
N LYS A 131 -2.46 1.74 24.16
CA LYS A 131 -2.99 0.38 24.32
C LYS A 131 -1.93 -0.71 24.14
N GLY A 132 -0.71 -0.34 23.75
CA GLY A 132 0.37 -1.28 23.47
C GLY A 132 0.04 -2.30 22.37
N LYS A 133 -0.81 -1.95 21.40
CA LYS A 133 -1.28 -2.91 20.38
C LYS A 133 -1.42 -2.32 18.99
N GLN A 134 -1.28 -3.19 18.01
CA GLN A 134 -1.61 -2.90 16.62
C GLN A 134 -3.13 -2.88 16.43
N ILE A 135 -3.62 -1.85 15.78
CA ILE A 135 -5.02 -1.70 15.38
C ILE A 135 -5.13 -2.05 13.89
N VAL A 136 -6.12 -2.86 13.55
CA VAL A 136 -6.46 -3.20 12.16
C VAL A 136 -7.80 -2.56 11.82
N LYS A 137 -7.83 -1.64 10.89
CA LYS A 137 -9.06 -1.00 10.42
C LYS A 137 -9.37 -1.42 8.98
N LYS A 138 -10.61 -1.82 8.73
CA LYS A 138 -11.08 -2.33 7.44
C LYS A 138 -12.41 -1.74 6.99
N THR A 139 -13.12 -1.04 7.88
CA THR A 139 -14.38 -0.37 7.57
C THR A 139 -14.20 1.13 7.76
N TYR A 140 -14.69 1.90 6.81
CA TYR A 140 -14.53 3.35 6.77
C TYR A 140 -15.91 4.00 6.65
N LYS A 141 -16.18 4.98 7.53
CA LYS A 141 -17.48 5.68 7.56
C LYS A 141 -17.67 6.58 6.36
N ASN A 142 -16.61 7.24 5.95
CA ASN A 142 -16.55 8.21 4.84
C ASN A 142 -15.10 8.39 4.39
N ARG A 143 -14.89 9.23 3.38
CA ARG A 143 -13.57 9.58 2.84
C ARG A 143 -12.60 10.09 3.90
N GLU A 144 -13.03 11.01 4.76
CA GLU A 144 -12.16 11.59 5.81
C GLU A 144 -11.70 10.54 6.84
N ASP A 145 -12.55 9.57 7.15
CA ASP A 145 -12.19 8.47 8.05
C ASP A 145 -11.13 7.54 7.44
N LEU A 146 -11.17 7.28 6.13
CA LEU A 146 -10.13 6.56 5.40
C LEU A 146 -8.83 7.37 5.37
N ILE A 147 -8.89 8.64 4.98
CA ILE A 147 -7.73 9.54 4.91
C ILE A 147 -7.05 9.62 6.28
N ASN A 148 -7.82 9.87 7.34
CA ASN A 148 -7.28 9.92 8.69
C ASN A 148 -6.61 8.61 9.10
N THR A 149 -7.16 7.46 8.68
CA THR A 149 -6.54 6.15 8.94
C THR A 149 -5.21 5.99 8.19
N ILE A 150 -5.13 6.46 6.95
CA ILE A 150 -3.87 6.47 6.18
C ILE A 150 -2.86 7.41 6.86
N MET A 151 -3.27 8.61 7.28
CA MET A 151 -2.37 9.53 7.97
C MET A 151 -1.80 8.98 9.28
N LYS A 152 -2.56 8.15 10.01
CA LYS A 152 -2.08 7.43 11.21
C LYS A 152 -1.00 6.41 10.87
N THR A 153 -1.23 5.57 9.88
CA THR A 153 -0.31 4.48 9.53
C THR A 153 1.01 4.96 8.92
N ILE A 154 1.05 6.19 8.37
CA ILE A 154 2.29 6.80 7.83
C ILE A 154 2.97 7.76 8.83
N HIS A 155 2.47 7.86 10.05
CA HIS A 155 3.01 8.78 11.04
C HIS A 155 4.25 8.18 11.72
N ILE A 156 5.42 8.43 11.16
CA ILE A 156 6.70 8.07 11.76
C ILE A 156 7.10 9.18 12.74
N PRO A 157 7.34 8.85 14.04
CA PRO A 157 7.72 9.82 15.05
C PRO A 157 8.87 10.72 14.59
N TYR A 158 8.74 12.02 14.83
CA TYR A 158 9.66 13.11 14.45
C TYR A 158 9.86 13.33 12.95
N LEU A 159 9.76 12.28 12.11
CA LEU A 159 10.05 12.34 10.69
C LEU A 159 8.86 12.90 9.89
N SER A 160 7.63 12.58 10.28
CA SER A 160 6.43 12.97 9.54
C SER A 160 6.21 14.47 9.58
N ASP A 161 6.08 15.05 10.77
CA ASP A 161 5.81 16.49 10.98
C ASP A 161 6.58 17.11 12.15
N GLY A 162 7.36 16.30 12.85
CA GLY A 162 8.15 16.66 14.04
C GLY A 162 7.48 16.31 15.36
N SER A 163 6.23 15.82 15.34
CA SER A 163 5.55 15.30 16.53
C SER A 163 5.93 13.84 16.78
N THR A 164 5.72 13.39 18.02
CA THR A 164 5.97 11.99 18.43
C THR A 164 4.86 11.05 17.98
N THR A 165 3.64 11.56 17.88
CA THR A 165 2.45 10.77 17.52
C THR A 165 1.54 11.59 16.61
N HIS A 166 0.68 10.90 15.88
CA HIS A 166 -0.47 11.52 15.23
C HIS A 166 -1.41 12.17 16.28
N LYS A 167 -2.31 13.04 15.86
CA LYS A 167 -3.21 13.82 16.74
C LYS A 167 -3.98 13.00 17.78
N ASP A 168 -4.27 11.73 17.49
CA ASP A 168 -4.96 10.80 18.39
C ASP A 168 -4.04 9.85 19.16
N GLY A 169 -2.73 10.10 19.16
CA GLY A 169 -1.75 9.28 19.84
C GLY A 169 -1.22 8.08 19.03
N SER A 170 -1.74 7.84 17.82
CA SER A 170 -1.30 6.73 16.98
C SER A 170 0.08 6.98 16.33
N ILE A 171 0.77 5.90 15.97
CA ILE A 171 2.00 5.94 15.17
C ILE A 171 1.93 4.92 14.02
N ASP A 172 2.94 4.93 13.17
CA ASP A 172 3.09 4.01 12.04
C ASP A 172 2.81 2.56 12.42
N GLY A 173 2.17 1.84 11.51
CA GLY A 173 1.69 0.48 11.74
C GLY A 173 2.78 -0.58 11.82
N ALA A 174 4.01 -0.27 11.42
CA ALA A 174 5.19 -1.13 11.35
C ALA A 174 5.01 -2.42 10.53
N PHE A 175 3.92 -3.15 10.74
CA PHE A 175 3.62 -4.41 10.05
C PHE A 175 2.20 -4.43 9.48
N PRO A 176 1.98 -5.01 8.28
CA PRO A 176 0.65 -5.20 7.72
C PRO A 176 -0.11 -6.31 8.46
N TYR A 177 -1.43 -6.31 8.34
CA TYR A 177 -2.25 -7.40 8.87
C TYR A 177 -2.06 -8.65 8.02
N ILE A 178 -1.66 -9.74 8.66
CA ILE A 178 -1.57 -11.06 8.03
C ILE A 178 -2.94 -11.75 8.13
N PHE A 179 -3.53 -12.09 6.98
CA PHE A 179 -4.83 -12.73 6.95
C PHE A 179 -4.80 -14.10 7.62
N LYS A 180 -5.39 -14.21 8.81
CA LYS A 180 -5.45 -15.45 9.61
C LYS A 180 -6.38 -16.49 8.99
N LYS A 181 -7.50 -16.05 8.40
CA LYS A 181 -8.45 -16.93 7.73
C LYS A 181 -8.03 -17.09 6.28
N ARG A 182 -7.49 -18.26 5.94
CA ARG A 182 -7.21 -18.68 4.57
C ARG A 182 -8.46 -19.33 4.00
N TYR A 183 -8.91 -18.88 2.83
CA TYR A 183 -9.91 -19.61 2.04
C TYR A 183 -9.17 -20.72 1.28
N LYS A 184 -9.81 -21.90 1.13
CA LYS A 184 -9.16 -23.15 0.67
C LYS A 184 -8.39 -22.97 -0.66
N ASP A 185 -8.91 -22.13 -1.55
CA ASP A 185 -8.33 -21.95 -2.90
C ASP A 185 -7.72 -20.55 -3.12
N ARG A 186 -7.52 -19.79 -2.04
CA ARG A 186 -6.98 -18.43 -2.13
C ARG A 186 -5.55 -18.37 -1.62
N LYS A 187 -4.63 -17.95 -2.48
CA LYS A 187 -3.22 -17.73 -2.11
C LYS A 187 -3.00 -16.30 -1.60
N ILE A 188 -1.93 -16.13 -0.82
CA ILE A 188 -1.47 -14.82 -0.34
C ILE A 188 -0.23 -14.45 -1.13
N LEU A 189 -0.25 -13.25 -1.72
CA LEU A 189 0.91 -12.60 -2.29
C LEU A 189 1.40 -11.54 -1.31
N PHE A 190 2.64 -11.67 -0.84
CA PHE A 190 3.23 -10.76 0.13
C PHE A 190 4.40 -9.99 -0.49
N PHE A 191 4.23 -8.67 -0.63
CA PHE A 191 5.30 -7.74 -0.99
C PHE A 191 6.04 -7.31 0.27
N ASN A 192 7.15 -7.97 0.56
CA ASN A 192 8.02 -7.67 1.69
C ASN A 192 9.17 -6.76 1.23
N LEU A 193 9.24 -5.54 1.78
CA LEU A 193 10.28 -4.57 1.49
C LEU A 193 11.46 -4.61 2.46
N GLN A 194 11.39 -5.42 3.53
CA GLN A 194 12.41 -5.48 4.57
C GLN A 194 13.52 -6.50 4.28
N SER A 195 13.31 -7.41 3.32
CA SER A 195 14.24 -8.53 3.06
C SER A 195 15.32 -8.24 2.03
N PHE A 196 15.56 -6.99 1.66
CA PHE A 196 16.63 -6.62 0.70
C PHE A 196 18.05 -6.97 1.17
N ASP A 197 18.28 -7.16 2.47
CA ASP A 197 19.59 -7.53 3.00
C ASP A 197 20.03 -8.97 2.63
N LYS A 198 19.12 -9.81 2.13
CA LYS A 198 19.42 -11.19 1.71
C LYS A 198 19.85 -11.32 0.24
N ILE A 199 19.77 -10.26 -0.54
CA ILE A 199 20.16 -10.26 -1.98
C ILE A 199 21.64 -9.92 -2.17
N LYS A 200 22.36 -9.57 -1.11
CA LYS A 200 23.79 -9.25 -1.13
C LYS A 200 24.71 -10.42 -0.75
N LYS A 201 24.32 -11.65 -1.08
CA LYS A 201 25.26 -12.76 -0.98
C LYS A 201 25.32 -13.55 -2.27
#